data_fe8d11d1ac2ba6c85c2e19cb2c57d2c2
#
_entry.id   fe8d11d1ac2ba6c85c2e19cb2c57d2c2
#
_cell.length_a   1.000
_cell.length_b   1.000
_cell.length_c   1.000
_cell.angle_alpha   90.00
_cell.angle_beta   90.00
_cell.angle_gamma   90.00
#
_symmetry.space_group_name_H-M   'P 1'
#
loop_
_entity.id
_entity.type
_entity.pdbx_description
1 polymer ?
#
loop_
_entity_poly.entity_id
_entity_poly.type
_entity_poly.pdbx_seq_one_letter_code
_entity_poly.pdbx_strand_id
1 'polypeptide(L)' 'SNGADLRNVATEAGMFAIRADRDYCIQEDFMKAARKQQEAKRHESKADYAVV' A
#
# COMPACT_ATOMS: atom_id res chain seq x y z
N SER A 1 -0.98 5.77 11.83
CA SER A 1 -0.42 5.50 11.19
C SER A 1 0.40 6.12 10.08
N ASN A 2 1.08 7.22 10.26
CA ASN A 2 1.67 7.94 9.15
C ASN A 2 2.95 7.32 8.63
N GLY A 3 3.95 7.19 9.48
CA GLY A 3 5.21 6.64 9.06
C GLY A 3 5.10 5.19 8.60
N ALA A 4 4.24 4.43 9.27
CA ALA A 4 4.05 3.04 8.93
C ALA A 4 3.46 2.89 7.53
N ASP A 5 2.54 3.78 7.20
CA ASP A 5 1.89 3.72 5.90
C ASP A 5 2.90 3.92 4.77
N LEU A 6 3.77 4.90 4.94
CA LEU A 6 4.77 5.19 3.92
C LEU A 6 5.71 4.01 3.73
N ARG A 7 6.11 3.41 4.83
CA ARG A 7 7.00 2.26 4.76
C ARG A 7 6.31 1.09 4.07
N ASN A 8 5.06 0.88 4.36
CA ASN A 8 4.30 -0.20 3.74
C ASN A 8 4.17 0.02 2.24
N VAL A 9 3.92 1.26 1.83
CA VAL A 9 3.81 1.57 0.43
C VAL A 9 5.12 1.26 -0.29
N ALA A 10 6.23 1.63 0.30
CA ALA A 10 7.52 1.37 -0.32
C ALA A 10 7.78 -0.13 -0.45
N THR A 11 7.44 -0.88 0.58
CA THR A 11 7.63 -2.32 0.56
C THR A 11 6.74 -2.96 -0.51
N GLU A 12 5.49 -2.54 -0.57
CA GLU A 12 4.56 -3.08 -1.57
C GLU A 12 5.03 -2.73 -2.98
N ALA A 13 5.50 -1.50 -3.16
CA ALA A 13 5.98 -1.09 -4.48
C ALA A 13 7.15 -1.98 -4.91
N GLY A 14 8.03 -2.28 -3.98
CA GLY A 14 9.14 -3.18 -4.28
C GLY A 14 8.67 -4.55 -4.72
N MET A 15 7.65 -5.05 -4.07
CA MET A 15 7.09 -6.34 -4.44
C MET A 15 6.51 -6.31 -5.85
N PHE A 16 5.81 -5.23 -6.18
CA PHE A 16 5.26 -5.11 -7.53
C PHE A 16 6.37 -5.09 -8.58
N ALA A 17 7.48 -4.40 -8.27
CA ALA A 17 8.60 -4.35 -9.18
C ALA A 17 9.19 -5.74 -9.39
N ILE A 18 9.35 -6.49 -8.32
CA ILE A 18 9.91 -7.83 -8.40
C ILE A 18 9.01 -8.73 -9.24
N ARG A 19 7.71 -8.60 -9.06
CA ARG A 19 6.77 -9.38 -9.85
C ARG A 19 6.88 -9.08 -11.34
N ALA A 20 7.22 -7.84 -11.65
CA ALA A 20 7.40 -7.42 -13.03
C ALA A 20 8.81 -7.70 -13.54
N ASP A 21 9.61 -8.40 -12.74
CA ASP A 21 10.96 -8.78 -13.14
C ASP A 21 11.86 -7.57 -13.27
N ARG A 22 11.70 -6.59 -12.39
CA ARG A 22 12.52 -5.38 -12.40
C ARG A 22 13.31 -5.28 -11.11
N ASP A 23 14.48 -4.66 -11.22
CA ASP A 23 15.32 -4.40 -10.06
C ASP A 23 15.03 -3.05 -9.41
N TYR A 24 14.07 -2.33 -9.95
CA TYR A 24 13.78 -0.99 -9.50
C TYR A 24 12.28 -0.74 -9.54
N CYS A 25 11.83 0.19 -8.70
CA CYS A 25 10.43 0.58 -8.67
C CYS A 25 10.18 1.70 -9.65
N ILE A 26 9.04 1.68 -10.29
CA ILE A 26 8.60 2.78 -11.12
C ILE A 26 7.39 3.43 -10.47
N GLN A 27 7.01 4.58 -11.02
CA GLN A 27 5.90 5.34 -10.44
C GLN A 27 4.63 4.51 -10.34
N GLU A 28 4.39 3.69 -11.33
CA GLU A 28 3.21 2.85 -11.35
C GLU A 28 3.15 1.92 -10.15
N ASP A 29 4.31 1.39 -9.76
CA ASP A 29 4.36 0.50 -8.61
C ASP A 29 3.94 1.21 -7.34
N PHE A 30 4.43 2.43 -7.17
CA PHE A 30 4.05 3.22 -6.00
C PHE A 30 2.58 3.56 -6.02
N MET A 31 2.05 3.87 -7.17
CA MET A 31 0.64 4.20 -7.27
C MET A 31 -0.23 3.00 -6.92
N LYS A 32 0.14 1.84 -7.38
CA LYS A 32 -0.59 0.63 -7.06
C LYS A 32 -0.51 0.34 -5.57
N ALA A 33 0.66 0.49 -5.00
CA ALA A 33 0.84 0.23 -3.59
C ALA A 33 0.05 1.21 -2.74
N ALA A 34 0.07 2.47 -3.13
CA ALA A 34 -0.68 3.49 -2.39
C ALA A 34 -2.17 3.21 -2.44
N ARG A 35 -2.66 2.81 -3.60
CA ARG A 35 -4.07 2.50 -3.75
C ARG A 35 -4.46 1.31 -2.87
N LYS A 36 -3.60 0.31 -2.84
CA LYS A 36 -3.86 -0.86 -2.01
C LYS A 36 -3.93 -0.46 -0.54
N GLN A 37 -3.03 0.41 -0.12
CA GLN A 37 -3.04 0.88 1.25
C GLN A 37 -4.30 1.64 1.58
N GLN A 38 -4.76 2.46 0.67
CA GLN A 38 -5.98 3.23 0.89
C GLN A 38 -7.18 2.30 1.06
N GLU A 39 -7.24 1.27 0.27
CA GLU A 39 -8.34 0.32 0.38
C GLU A 39 -8.31 -0.41 1.71
N ALA A 40 -7.14 -0.80 2.15
CA ALA A 40 -7.01 -1.47 3.43
C ALA A 40 -7.44 -0.54 4.56
N LYS A 41 -7.05 0.73 4.46
CA LYS A 41 -7.44 1.71 5.47
C LYS A 41 -8.94 1.91 5.49
N ARG A 42 -9.53 1.92 4.31
CA ARG A 42 -10.98 2.11 4.23
C ARG A 42 -11.70 0.99 4.95
N HIS A 43 -11.24 -0.21 4.76
CA HIS A 43 -11.84 -1.37 5.43
C HIS A 43 -11.68 -1.27 6.94
N GLU A 44 -10.51 -0.84 7.37
CA GLU A 44 -10.26 -0.66 8.79
C GLU A 44 -11.19 0.37 9.41
N SER A 45 -11.38 1.47 8.70
CA SER A 45 -12.26 2.51 9.18
C SER A 45 -13.67 1.99 9.35
N LYS A 46 -14.13 1.19 8.40
CA LYS A 46 -15.46 0.62 8.47
C LYS A 46 -15.59 -0.31 9.66
N ALA A 47 -14.55 -1.10 9.88
CA ALA A 47 -14.56 -2.03 11.02
C ALA A 47 -14.65 -1.26 12.32
N ASP A 48 -13.92 -0.17 12.43
CA ASP A 48 -13.97 0.67 13.61
C ASP A 48 -15.37 1.20 13.83
N TYR A 49 -15.99 1.63 12.78
CA TYR A 49 -17.35 2.13 12.86
C TYR A 49 -18.30 1.06 13.36
N ALA A 50 -18.15 -0.12 12.86
CA ALA A 50 -19.04 -1.22 13.22
C ALA A 50 -18.90 -1.55 14.71
N VAL A 51 -17.69 -1.44 15.22
CA VAL A 51 -17.44 -1.77 16.61
C VAL A 51 -18.07 -0.77 17.54
N VAL A 52 -18.02 0.48 17.16
CA VAL A 52 -18.59 1.53 17.99
C VAL A 52 -20.10 1.48 17.99
#